data_085312649b7b29de336fc76527ff97be
#
_entry.id   085312649b7b29de336fc76527ff97be
#
_cell.length_a   1.000
_cell.length_b   1.000
_cell.length_c   1.000
_cell.angle_alpha   90.00
_cell.angle_beta   90.00
_cell.angle_gamma   90.00
#
_symmetry.space_group_name_H-M   'P 1'
#
loop_
_entity.id
_entity.type
_entity.pdbx_description
1 polymer ?
#
loop_
_entity_poly.entity_id
_entity_poly.type
_entity_poly.pdbx_seq_one_letter_code
_entity_poly.pdbx_strand_id
1 'polypeptide(L)'
;TQGVSSAASDVYKRQGKGGVGKTTSSASFASGLALRGKKTAVIDFDVGLRNLDLIMGCERRVVYDMINVINREATLTQALIKDKHCDNLFVLPASQTRDKDALTEEGVERILEEMKNSGFEYIVCDSPAGIERGAVMALTFADEAIIVTNPEVSSVRDSDRILGIIQAKSRRAQTGVEPVKEHLLITRYSPKRVEAGEMLSYEDVQEILRIPLIGIIPESESVLHASNQGTPVVHLADSDVSEAYKDIVSRFLGEDRPLRFAEYEKPGLLSRIFGGK
;
A
#
# COMPACT_ATOMS: atom_id res chain seq x y z
N THR A 1 8.91 -11.43 -12.21
CA THR A 1 8.78 -10.23 -11.33
C THR A 1 7.42 -9.64 -11.54
N GLN A 2 6.63 -9.51 -10.49
CA GLN A 2 5.32 -8.86 -10.52
C GLN A 2 5.44 -7.44 -9.99
N GLY A 3 5.00 -6.46 -10.78
CA GLY A 3 4.86 -5.08 -10.33
C GLY A 3 3.52 -4.92 -9.62
N VAL A 4 3.54 -4.63 -8.32
CA VAL A 4 2.34 -4.34 -7.51
C VAL A 4 2.32 -2.85 -7.21
N SER A 5 1.27 -2.16 -7.64
CA SER A 5 1.04 -0.75 -7.28
C SER A 5 -0.09 -0.65 -6.27
N SER A 6 0.15 0.03 -5.15
CA SER A 6 -0.94 0.45 -4.26
C SER A 6 -1.44 1.81 -4.69
N ALA A 7 -2.61 1.85 -5.31
CA ALA A 7 -3.30 3.08 -5.66
C ALA A 7 -4.43 3.31 -4.67
N ALA A 8 -4.55 4.52 -4.18
CA ALA A 8 -5.70 4.90 -3.36
C ALA A 8 -6.11 6.33 -3.60
N SER A 9 -7.38 6.57 -3.40
CA SER A 9 -7.94 7.89 -3.40
C SER A 9 -7.71 8.58 -2.06
N ASP A 10 -7.23 9.81 -2.09
CA ASP A 10 -7.24 10.68 -0.93
C ASP A 10 -8.14 11.88 -1.19
N VAL A 11 -9.05 12.12 -0.27
CA VAL A 11 -9.96 13.25 -0.33
C VAL A 11 -9.21 14.53 0.01
N TYR A 12 -9.46 15.56 -0.75
CA TYR A 12 -9.04 16.94 -0.54
C TYR A 12 -8.97 17.35 0.94
N LYS A 13 -7.84 17.93 1.32
CA LYS A 13 -7.56 18.48 2.64
C LYS A 13 -8.74 19.23 3.25
N ARG A 14 -9.28 18.71 4.34
CA ARG A 14 -9.67 19.53 5.49
C ARG A 14 -9.15 18.85 6.76
N GLN A 15 -8.16 19.51 7.34
CA GLN A 15 -7.67 19.41 8.72
C GLN A 15 -7.91 18.09 9.49
N GLY A 16 -6.83 17.35 9.74
CA GLY A 16 -6.73 16.48 10.91
C GLY A 16 -6.99 14.98 10.73
N LYS A 17 -7.34 14.47 9.55
CA LYS A 17 -7.43 13.04 9.31
C LYS A 17 -6.36 12.63 8.28
N GLY A 18 -5.38 11.85 8.72
CA GLY A 18 -4.41 11.20 7.82
C GLY A 18 -5.13 10.37 6.76
N GLY A 19 -4.49 10.16 5.60
CA GLY A 19 -5.04 9.48 4.44
C GLY A 19 -5.52 8.04 4.68
N VAL A 20 -6.04 7.39 3.67
CA VAL A 20 -6.61 6.03 3.73
C VAL A 20 -5.60 4.93 4.09
N GLY A 21 -4.33 5.27 4.36
CA GLY A 21 -3.31 4.32 4.80
C GLY A 21 -2.52 3.65 3.68
N LYS A 22 -2.39 4.28 2.50
CA LYS A 22 -1.62 3.75 1.36
C LYS A 22 -0.19 3.37 1.71
N THR A 23 0.59 4.36 2.12
CA THR A 23 2.02 4.17 2.44
C THR A 23 2.21 3.15 3.56
N THR A 24 1.33 3.15 4.57
CA THR A 24 1.32 2.10 5.62
C THR A 24 1.04 0.72 5.02
N SER A 25 0.08 0.65 4.08
CA SER A 25 -0.26 -0.62 3.41
C SER A 25 0.87 -1.07 2.50
N SER A 26 1.47 -0.17 1.71
CA SER A 26 2.64 -0.48 0.85
C SER A 26 3.81 -1.01 1.67
N ALA A 27 4.17 -0.32 2.76
CA ALA A 27 5.24 -0.73 3.66
C ALA A 27 4.96 -2.10 4.31
N SER A 28 3.75 -2.31 4.85
CA SER A 28 3.38 -3.56 5.53
C SER A 28 3.23 -4.74 4.56
N PHE A 29 2.69 -4.50 3.37
CA PHE A 29 2.54 -5.50 2.33
C PHE A 29 3.91 -5.94 1.78
N ALA A 30 4.79 -4.99 1.43
CA ALA A 30 6.15 -5.27 0.97
C ALA A 30 6.96 -6.03 2.03
N SER A 31 6.88 -5.59 3.30
CA SER A 31 7.51 -6.29 4.41
C SER A 31 6.95 -7.70 4.59
N GLY A 32 5.64 -7.88 4.46
CA GLY A 32 4.99 -9.18 4.54
C GLY A 32 5.43 -10.15 3.44
N LEU A 33 5.59 -9.68 2.20
CA LEU A 33 6.17 -10.48 1.10
C LEU A 33 7.61 -10.89 1.41
N ALA A 34 8.41 -9.95 1.91
CA ALA A 34 9.81 -10.21 2.27
C ALA A 34 9.95 -11.21 3.42
N LEU A 35 9.07 -11.15 4.44
CA LEU A 35 8.98 -12.13 5.52
C LEU A 35 8.61 -13.54 5.02
N ARG A 36 7.95 -13.65 3.86
CA ARG A 36 7.67 -14.92 3.16
C ARG A 36 8.85 -15.38 2.27
N GLY A 37 10.02 -14.77 2.44
CA GLY A 37 11.24 -15.11 1.69
C GLY A 37 11.31 -14.54 0.29
N LYS A 38 10.37 -13.65 -0.10
CA LYS A 38 10.31 -13.04 -1.42
C LYS A 38 11.23 -11.83 -1.50
N LYS A 39 12.19 -11.80 -2.44
CA LYS A 39 13.02 -10.63 -2.66
C LYS A 39 12.17 -9.48 -3.18
N THR A 40 11.94 -8.47 -2.33
CA THR A 40 10.96 -7.41 -2.55
C THR A 40 11.63 -6.03 -2.49
N ALA A 41 11.27 -5.15 -3.42
CA ALA A 41 11.55 -3.72 -3.34
C ALA A 41 10.25 -2.96 -3.09
N VAL A 42 10.32 -1.88 -2.32
CA VAL A 42 9.25 -0.90 -2.22
C VAL A 42 9.78 0.47 -2.69
N ILE A 43 9.06 1.11 -3.61
CA ILE A 43 9.44 2.37 -4.25
C ILE A 43 8.44 3.44 -3.85
N ASP A 44 8.91 4.59 -3.40
CA ASP A 44 8.10 5.76 -3.10
C ASP A 44 7.95 6.66 -4.34
N PHE A 45 6.73 6.80 -4.86
CA PHE A 45 6.40 7.68 -5.98
C PHE A 45 5.89 9.06 -5.54
N ASP A 46 5.84 9.34 -4.22
CA ASP A 46 5.38 10.64 -3.68
C ASP A 46 6.53 11.66 -3.65
N VAL A 47 6.97 12.07 -4.84
CA VAL A 47 8.02 13.08 -5.01
C VAL A 47 7.61 14.39 -4.35
N GLY A 48 8.43 14.87 -3.42
CA GLY A 48 8.23 16.10 -2.65
C GLY A 48 7.76 15.88 -1.21
N LEU A 49 7.04 14.80 -0.87
CA LEU A 49 6.59 14.54 0.50
C LEU A 49 7.43 13.48 1.23
N ARG A 50 7.81 12.40 0.54
CA ARG A 50 8.69 11.36 1.06
C ARG A 50 8.27 10.84 2.45
N ASN A 51 7.23 9.99 2.46
CA ASN A 51 6.66 9.44 3.70
C ASN A 51 7.04 7.98 3.95
N LEU A 52 7.40 7.24 2.90
CA LEU A 52 7.67 5.81 2.99
C LEU A 52 8.90 5.51 3.85
N ASP A 53 9.98 6.26 3.69
CA ASP A 53 11.21 6.09 4.44
C ASP A 53 11.05 6.35 5.94
N LEU A 54 10.14 7.25 6.33
CA LEU A 54 9.76 7.47 7.73
C LEU A 54 9.06 6.25 8.32
N ILE A 55 8.08 5.68 7.60
CA ILE A 55 7.34 4.47 8.03
C ILE A 55 8.28 3.26 8.09
N MET A 56 9.26 3.20 7.18
CA MET A 56 10.27 2.14 7.14
C MET A 56 11.44 2.37 8.11
N GLY A 57 11.50 3.56 8.76
CA GLY A 57 12.56 3.94 9.70
C GLY A 57 13.96 3.96 9.07
N CYS A 58 14.05 4.38 7.81
CA CYS A 58 15.29 4.47 7.06
C CYS A 58 15.62 5.89 6.57
N GLU A 59 14.90 6.91 7.02
CA GLU A 59 15.02 8.31 6.60
C GLU A 59 16.47 8.86 6.77
N ARG A 60 17.18 8.44 7.81
CA ARG A 60 18.57 8.87 8.07
C ARG A 60 19.61 8.15 7.23
N ARG A 61 19.21 7.12 6.50
CA ARG A 61 20.08 6.31 5.64
C ARG A 61 19.98 6.69 4.17
N VAL A 62 19.10 7.62 3.84
CA VAL A 62 18.91 8.10 2.47
C VAL A 62 20.04 9.01 2.06
N VAL A 63 20.85 8.56 1.12
CA VAL A 63 21.94 9.32 0.48
C VAL A 63 21.54 9.70 -0.94
N TYR A 64 20.97 8.76 -1.67
CA TYR A 64 20.44 8.93 -3.02
C TYR A 64 18.99 8.50 -3.07
N ASP A 65 18.24 9.09 -3.98
CA ASP A 65 16.82 8.84 -4.21
C ASP A 65 16.54 8.35 -5.63
N MET A 66 15.28 8.05 -5.92
CA MET A 66 14.84 7.58 -7.23
C MET A 66 15.23 8.57 -8.35
N ILE A 67 15.14 9.89 -8.12
CA ILE A 67 15.45 10.89 -9.14
C ILE A 67 16.95 10.92 -9.45
N ASN A 68 17.84 10.72 -8.44
CA ASN A 68 19.28 10.58 -8.72
C ASN A 68 19.56 9.39 -9.64
N VAL A 69 18.82 8.28 -9.49
CA VAL A 69 18.97 7.11 -10.38
C VAL A 69 18.44 7.44 -11.79
N ILE A 70 17.29 8.10 -11.90
CA ILE A 70 16.72 8.53 -13.18
C ILE A 70 17.71 9.44 -13.93
N ASN A 71 18.33 10.38 -13.22
CA ASN A 71 19.29 11.33 -13.80
C ASN A 71 20.70 10.72 -14.01
N ARG A 72 20.93 9.45 -13.62
CA ARG A 72 22.25 8.80 -13.67
C ARG A 72 23.31 9.47 -12.77
N GLU A 73 22.84 10.16 -11.74
CA GLU A 73 23.71 10.77 -10.68
C GLU A 73 24.14 9.71 -9.67
N ALA A 74 23.39 8.60 -9.56
CA ALA A 74 23.69 7.42 -8.75
C ALA A 74 23.25 6.14 -9.46
N THR A 75 23.86 5.02 -9.08
CA THR A 75 23.38 3.70 -9.50
C THR A 75 22.19 3.27 -8.64
N LEU A 76 21.37 2.34 -9.16
CA LEU A 76 20.26 1.76 -8.39
C LEU A 76 20.75 1.13 -7.07
N THR A 77 21.88 0.42 -7.10
CA THR A 77 22.46 -0.20 -5.90
C THR A 77 22.87 0.82 -4.83
N GLN A 78 23.32 2.01 -5.23
CA GLN A 78 23.65 3.08 -4.28
C GLN A 78 22.42 3.74 -3.66
N ALA A 79 21.28 3.78 -4.38
CA ALA A 79 20.05 4.38 -3.91
C ALA A 79 19.16 3.40 -3.13
N LEU A 80 19.28 2.10 -3.37
CA LEU A 80 18.53 1.07 -2.65
C LEU A 80 19.01 0.95 -1.20
N ILE A 81 18.08 1.07 -0.27
CA ILE A 81 18.31 0.93 1.16
C ILE A 81 17.80 -0.44 1.60
N LYS A 82 18.70 -1.34 2.04
CA LYS A 82 18.31 -2.61 2.64
C LYS A 82 17.58 -2.38 3.96
N ASP A 83 16.43 -3.02 4.14
CA ASP A 83 15.68 -2.92 5.39
C ASP A 83 16.45 -3.46 6.60
N LYS A 84 16.17 -2.90 7.78
CA LYS A 84 16.86 -3.28 9.03
C LYS A 84 16.27 -4.52 9.69
N HIS A 85 15.01 -4.86 9.37
CA HIS A 85 14.27 -5.97 9.97
C HIS A 85 14.19 -7.20 9.07
N CYS A 86 14.35 -7.03 7.75
CA CYS A 86 14.21 -8.10 6.78
C CYS A 86 15.24 -8.04 5.65
N ASP A 87 16.06 -9.07 5.55
CA ASP A 87 17.15 -9.16 4.54
C ASP A 87 16.66 -9.15 3.09
N ASN A 88 15.43 -9.56 2.85
CA ASN A 88 14.83 -9.63 1.51
C ASN A 88 14.09 -8.36 1.11
N LEU A 89 14.07 -7.30 1.95
CA LEU A 89 13.36 -6.06 1.70
C LEU A 89 14.32 -4.91 1.42
N PHE A 90 14.00 -4.15 0.37
CA PHE A 90 14.75 -2.97 -0.06
C PHE A 90 13.80 -1.81 -0.31
N VAL A 91 14.24 -0.59 0.03
CA VAL A 91 13.48 0.65 -0.14
C VAL A 91 14.19 1.54 -1.14
N LEU A 92 13.46 2.03 -2.13
CA LEU A 92 13.92 3.12 -3.01
C LEU A 92 13.10 4.37 -2.66
N PRO A 93 13.72 5.37 -1.99
CA PRO A 93 13.00 6.55 -1.52
C PRO A 93 12.68 7.52 -2.66
N ALA A 94 11.62 8.31 -2.48
CA ALA A 94 11.33 9.48 -3.31
C ALA A 94 12.29 10.63 -3.03
N SER A 95 12.37 11.59 -3.95
CA SER A 95 13.10 12.84 -3.73
C SER A 95 12.25 13.86 -2.96
N GLN A 96 12.90 14.58 -2.03
CA GLN A 96 12.28 15.71 -1.33
C GLN A 96 12.47 17.04 -2.07
N THR A 97 13.53 17.17 -2.84
CA THR A 97 14.00 18.46 -3.35
C THR A 97 13.84 18.62 -4.86
N ARG A 98 13.46 17.56 -5.58
CA ARG A 98 13.33 17.59 -7.04
C ARG A 98 11.89 17.85 -7.45
N ASP A 99 11.74 18.49 -8.61
CA ASP A 99 10.45 18.68 -9.24
C ASP A 99 9.85 17.32 -9.66
N LYS A 100 8.53 17.22 -9.57
CA LYS A 100 7.75 16.06 -10.05
C LYS A 100 7.99 15.77 -11.54
N ASP A 101 8.38 16.78 -12.32
CA ASP A 101 8.72 16.65 -13.74
C ASP A 101 10.02 15.87 -14.00
N ALA A 102 10.88 15.73 -12.99
CA ALA A 102 12.06 14.87 -13.06
C ALA A 102 11.71 13.37 -13.11
N LEU A 103 10.48 12.99 -12.74
CA LEU A 103 9.97 11.61 -12.83
C LEU A 103 9.58 11.32 -14.28
N THR A 104 10.47 10.70 -15.06
CA THR A 104 10.25 10.34 -16.47
C THR A 104 9.85 8.87 -16.62
N GLU A 105 9.05 8.57 -17.65
CA GLU A 105 8.58 7.21 -17.93
C GLU A 105 9.77 6.29 -18.29
N GLU A 106 10.69 6.75 -19.13
CA GLU A 106 11.89 5.99 -19.51
C GLU A 106 12.81 5.72 -18.31
N GLY A 107 12.88 6.70 -17.39
CA GLY A 107 13.68 6.56 -16.17
C GLY A 107 13.11 5.50 -15.22
N VAL A 108 11.79 5.50 -15.04
CA VAL A 108 11.09 4.50 -14.22
C VAL A 108 11.19 3.11 -14.86
N GLU A 109 10.93 2.99 -16.16
CA GLU A 109 11.04 1.72 -16.90
C GLU A 109 12.43 1.09 -16.70
N ARG A 110 13.50 1.90 -16.88
CA ARG A 110 14.87 1.43 -16.67
C ARG A 110 15.12 0.94 -15.24
N ILE A 111 14.62 1.66 -14.22
CA ILE A 111 14.75 1.22 -12.82
C ILE A 111 14.04 -0.12 -12.60
N LEU A 112 12.83 -0.28 -13.10
CA LEU A 112 12.05 -1.50 -12.95
C LEU A 112 12.73 -2.69 -13.67
N GLU A 113 13.29 -2.47 -14.86
CA GLU A 113 14.05 -3.48 -15.59
C GLU A 113 15.34 -3.88 -14.85
N GLU A 114 16.09 -2.90 -14.33
CA GLU A 114 17.30 -3.17 -13.54
C GLU A 114 16.98 -3.97 -12.27
N MET A 115 15.86 -3.66 -11.57
CA MET A 115 15.38 -4.44 -10.44
C MET A 115 15.02 -5.87 -10.85
N LYS A 116 14.29 -6.06 -11.96
CA LYS A 116 13.97 -7.39 -12.50
C LYS A 116 15.24 -8.20 -12.75
N ASN A 117 16.21 -7.61 -13.42
CA ASN A 117 17.51 -8.23 -13.72
C ASN A 117 18.33 -8.53 -12.45
N SER A 118 18.11 -7.77 -11.38
CA SER A 118 18.73 -8.00 -10.07
C SER A 118 18.02 -9.06 -9.23
N GLY A 119 17.00 -9.73 -9.78
CA GLY A 119 16.31 -10.86 -9.16
C GLY A 119 15.24 -10.45 -8.13
N PHE A 120 14.73 -9.23 -8.16
CA PHE A 120 13.55 -8.89 -7.38
C PHE A 120 12.33 -9.64 -7.92
N GLU A 121 11.62 -10.34 -7.01
CA GLU A 121 10.39 -11.07 -7.33
C GLU A 121 9.18 -10.14 -7.34
N TYR A 122 9.17 -9.18 -6.40
CA TYR A 122 8.11 -8.19 -6.25
C TYR A 122 8.68 -6.77 -6.17
N ILE A 123 8.00 -5.84 -6.83
CA ILE A 123 8.28 -4.41 -6.75
C ILE A 123 6.96 -3.74 -6.37
N VAL A 124 6.87 -3.24 -5.14
CA VAL A 124 5.70 -2.55 -4.61
C VAL A 124 5.88 -1.06 -4.84
N CYS A 125 4.99 -0.45 -5.62
CA CYS A 125 5.01 0.98 -5.91
C CYS A 125 4.03 1.71 -4.98
N ASP A 126 4.55 2.47 -4.01
CA ASP A 126 3.73 3.34 -3.16
C ASP A 126 3.33 4.59 -3.94
N SER A 127 2.06 4.70 -4.27
CA SER A 127 1.57 5.81 -5.09
C SER A 127 1.10 6.98 -4.22
N PRO A 128 1.38 8.24 -4.63
CA PRO A 128 0.80 9.41 -3.97
C PRO A 128 -0.72 9.42 -4.07
N ALA A 129 -1.35 10.33 -3.33
CA ALA A 129 -2.79 10.54 -3.39
C ALA A 129 -3.23 11.14 -4.73
N GLY A 130 -4.45 10.79 -5.16
CA GLY A 130 -5.07 11.38 -6.34
C GLY A 130 -4.54 10.82 -7.66
N ILE A 131 -4.55 11.67 -8.68
CA ILE A 131 -4.24 11.33 -10.08
C ILE A 131 -3.04 12.11 -10.62
N GLU A 132 -2.17 12.55 -9.72
CA GLU A 132 -0.95 13.26 -10.07
C GLU A 132 0.03 12.35 -10.82
N ARG A 133 1.08 12.96 -11.39
CA ARG A 133 2.07 12.26 -12.23
C ARG A 133 2.65 11.01 -11.55
N GLY A 134 3.02 11.09 -10.28
CA GLY A 134 3.55 9.94 -9.52
C GLY A 134 2.57 8.78 -9.43
N ALA A 135 1.27 9.07 -9.16
CA ALA A 135 0.24 8.05 -9.12
C ALA A 135 0.03 7.38 -10.50
N VAL A 136 -0.07 8.18 -11.56
CA VAL A 136 -0.20 7.67 -12.93
C VAL A 136 1.02 6.82 -13.29
N MET A 137 2.24 7.29 -12.96
CA MET A 137 3.47 6.57 -13.24
C MET A 137 3.53 5.21 -12.55
N ALA A 138 3.17 5.15 -11.26
CA ALA A 138 3.12 3.89 -10.51
C ALA A 138 2.13 2.89 -11.13
N LEU A 139 0.99 3.38 -11.66
CA LEU A 139 -0.05 2.55 -12.28
C LEU A 139 0.28 2.13 -13.72
N THR A 140 1.06 2.94 -14.45
CA THR A 140 1.43 2.67 -15.85
C THR A 140 2.10 1.30 -15.99
N PHE A 141 2.99 0.96 -15.07
CA PHE A 141 3.80 -0.26 -15.12
C PHE A 141 3.26 -1.41 -14.25
N ALA A 142 2.09 -1.22 -13.60
CA ALA A 142 1.56 -2.21 -12.68
C ALA A 142 1.06 -3.48 -13.41
N ASP A 143 1.40 -4.64 -12.89
CA ASP A 143 0.79 -5.93 -13.24
C ASP A 143 -0.45 -6.19 -12.39
N GLU A 144 -0.39 -5.81 -11.10
CA GLU A 144 -1.49 -5.90 -10.15
C GLU A 144 -1.64 -4.58 -9.38
N ALA A 145 -2.86 -4.21 -9.03
CA ALA A 145 -3.17 -2.99 -8.27
C ALA A 145 -3.97 -3.34 -7.01
N ILE A 146 -3.51 -2.85 -5.86
CA ILE A 146 -4.25 -2.93 -4.60
C ILE A 146 -4.90 -1.58 -4.34
N ILE A 147 -6.23 -1.53 -4.45
CA ILE A 147 -7.04 -0.34 -4.21
C ILE A 147 -7.32 -0.25 -2.72
N VAL A 148 -6.66 0.70 -2.05
CA VAL A 148 -6.79 0.93 -0.62
C VAL A 148 -7.84 2.01 -0.37
N THR A 149 -8.89 1.69 0.36
CA THR A 149 -9.98 2.63 0.67
C THR A 149 -10.45 2.52 2.13
N ASN A 150 -11.00 3.61 2.66
CA ASN A 150 -11.78 3.57 3.89
C ASN A 150 -13.26 3.32 3.51
N PRO A 151 -14.06 2.71 4.39
CA PRO A 151 -15.50 2.48 4.15
C PRO A 151 -16.32 3.76 4.36
N GLU A 152 -15.93 4.83 3.69
CA GLU A 152 -16.58 6.14 3.65
C GLU A 152 -16.98 6.47 2.20
N VAL A 153 -18.17 7.03 1.99
CA VAL A 153 -18.70 7.31 0.66
C VAL A 153 -17.74 8.11 -0.22
N SER A 154 -17.05 9.09 0.36
CA SER A 154 -16.07 9.91 -0.35
C SER A 154 -14.87 9.09 -0.83
N SER A 155 -14.30 8.25 0.06
CA SER A 155 -13.14 7.41 -0.26
C SER A 155 -13.48 6.36 -1.32
N VAL A 156 -14.65 5.73 -1.21
CA VAL A 156 -15.12 4.75 -2.20
C VAL A 156 -15.31 5.38 -3.58
N ARG A 157 -15.90 6.58 -3.64
CA ARG A 157 -16.09 7.33 -4.88
C ARG A 157 -14.76 7.72 -5.54
N ASP A 158 -13.75 8.07 -4.74
CA ASP A 158 -12.42 8.38 -5.27
C ASP A 158 -11.71 7.09 -5.75
N SER A 159 -11.90 5.97 -5.06
CA SER A 159 -11.40 4.66 -5.51
C SER A 159 -11.98 4.24 -6.86
N ASP A 160 -13.27 4.48 -7.09
CA ASP A 160 -13.91 4.22 -8.38
C ASP A 160 -13.27 5.03 -9.53
N ARG A 161 -12.90 6.30 -9.27
CA ARG A 161 -12.16 7.10 -10.26
C ARG A 161 -10.77 6.53 -10.57
N ILE A 162 -10.05 6.03 -9.57
CA ILE A 162 -8.73 5.40 -9.77
C ILE A 162 -8.87 4.14 -10.62
N LEU A 163 -9.89 3.31 -10.39
CA LEU A 163 -10.19 2.13 -11.22
C LEU A 163 -10.38 2.53 -12.69
N GLY A 164 -11.15 3.58 -12.96
CA GLY A 164 -11.31 4.10 -14.31
C GLY A 164 -9.99 4.56 -14.96
N ILE A 165 -9.05 5.09 -14.18
CA ILE A 165 -7.71 5.47 -14.67
C ILE A 165 -6.85 4.25 -14.99
N ILE A 166 -6.85 3.23 -14.13
CA ILE A 166 -6.13 1.98 -14.36
C ILE A 166 -6.59 1.34 -15.68
N GLN A 167 -7.89 1.26 -15.87
CA GLN A 167 -8.52 0.68 -17.07
C GLN A 167 -8.23 1.47 -18.34
N ALA A 168 -8.01 2.80 -18.24
CA ALA A 168 -7.79 3.65 -19.40
C ALA A 168 -6.30 3.92 -19.69
N LYS A 169 -5.45 4.02 -18.67
CA LYS A 169 -4.08 4.58 -18.78
C LYS A 169 -2.96 3.59 -18.43
N SER A 170 -3.25 2.40 -17.90
CA SER A 170 -2.20 1.42 -17.69
C SER A 170 -1.58 1.00 -19.04
N ARG A 171 -0.28 0.67 -19.02
CA ARG A 171 0.42 0.18 -20.23
C ARG A 171 -0.28 -1.08 -20.78
N ARG A 172 -0.80 -1.93 -19.91
CA ARG A 172 -1.56 -3.12 -20.28
C ARG A 172 -2.84 -2.77 -21.05
N ALA A 173 -3.59 -1.76 -20.61
CA ALA A 173 -4.77 -1.28 -21.32
C ALA A 173 -4.41 -0.69 -22.70
N GLN A 174 -3.30 0.03 -22.81
CA GLN A 174 -2.85 0.65 -24.07
C GLN A 174 -2.28 -0.36 -25.07
N THR A 175 -1.67 -1.44 -24.60
CA THR A 175 -1.03 -2.45 -25.47
C THR A 175 -1.93 -3.63 -25.79
N GLY A 176 -3.16 -3.67 -25.24
CA GLY A 176 -4.14 -4.73 -25.49
C GLY A 176 -3.76 -6.10 -24.91
N VAL A 177 -2.85 -6.14 -23.93
CA VAL A 177 -2.53 -7.34 -23.16
C VAL A 177 -3.54 -7.52 -22.03
N GLU A 178 -3.41 -8.63 -21.27
CA GLU A 178 -4.28 -8.93 -20.13
C GLU A 178 -4.37 -7.73 -19.17
N PRO A 179 -5.57 -7.32 -18.74
CA PRO A 179 -5.77 -6.16 -17.86
C PRO A 179 -4.99 -6.26 -16.55
N VAL A 180 -4.74 -5.11 -15.92
CA VAL A 180 -4.21 -5.05 -14.55
C VAL A 180 -5.17 -5.81 -13.63
N LYS A 181 -4.63 -6.72 -12.83
CA LYS A 181 -5.44 -7.44 -11.84
C LYS A 181 -5.68 -6.56 -10.62
N GLU A 182 -6.93 -6.30 -10.33
CA GLU A 182 -7.35 -5.36 -9.30
C GLU A 182 -7.76 -6.09 -8.02
N HIS A 183 -7.38 -5.54 -6.85
CA HIS A 183 -7.69 -6.06 -5.52
C HIS A 183 -8.19 -4.94 -4.63
N LEU A 184 -9.21 -5.18 -3.83
CA LEU A 184 -9.74 -4.24 -2.84
C LEU A 184 -9.12 -4.50 -1.47
N LEU A 185 -8.59 -3.46 -0.84
CA LEU A 185 -8.15 -3.46 0.55
C LEU A 185 -8.92 -2.38 1.32
N ILE A 186 -9.75 -2.80 2.27
CA ILE A 186 -10.49 -1.89 3.14
C ILE A 186 -9.69 -1.66 4.42
N THR A 187 -9.47 -0.38 4.78
CA THR A 187 -8.73 0.01 5.98
C THR A 187 -9.61 0.78 6.96
N ARG A 188 -9.19 0.87 8.22
CA ARG A 188 -9.93 1.54 9.30
C ARG A 188 -11.36 1.02 9.45
N TYR A 189 -11.53 -0.26 9.25
CA TYR A 189 -12.82 -0.90 9.35
C TYR A 189 -13.23 -1.12 10.81
N SER A 190 -14.47 -0.81 11.14
CA SER A 190 -15.03 -1.03 12.47
C SER A 190 -16.44 -1.62 12.34
N PRO A 191 -16.60 -2.94 12.54
CA PRO A 191 -17.89 -3.60 12.48
C PRO A 191 -18.94 -2.95 13.41
N LYS A 192 -18.49 -2.44 14.58
CA LYS A 192 -19.35 -1.70 15.51
C LYS A 192 -19.94 -0.43 14.89
N ARG A 193 -19.14 0.30 14.11
CA ARG A 193 -19.60 1.53 13.42
C ARG A 193 -20.51 1.20 12.25
N VAL A 194 -20.31 0.07 11.60
CA VAL A 194 -21.22 -0.43 10.56
C VAL A 194 -22.59 -0.74 11.17
N GLU A 195 -22.66 -1.47 12.31
CA GLU A 195 -23.92 -1.72 13.02
C GLU A 195 -24.63 -0.44 13.46
N ALA A 196 -23.88 0.60 13.80
CA ALA A 196 -24.41 1.92 14.16
C ALA A 196 -24.87 2.76 12.95
N GLY A 197 -24.65 2.31 11.71
CA GLY A 197 -24.96 3.08 10.50
C GLY A 197 -24.02 4.26 10.24
N GLU A 198 -22.84 4.31 10.89
CA GLU A 198 -21.85 5.36 10.77
C GLU A 198 -20.79 5.07 9.68
N MET A 199 -20.78 3.86 9.14
CA MET A 199 -19.76 3.37 8.22
C MET A 199 -20.43 2.42 7.21
N LEU A 200 -19.96 2.40 5.96
CA LEU A 200 -20.38 1.40 4.97
C LEU A 200 -19.90 0.02 5.39
N SER A 201 -20.68 -1.02 5.09
CA SER A 201 -20.23 -2.39 5.22
C SER A 201 -19.17 -2.72 4.15
N TYR A 202 -18.40 -3.78 4.34
CA TYR A 202 -17.44 -4.21 3.33
C TYR A 202 -18.15 -4.74 2.07
N GLU A 203 -19.33 -5.32 2.23
CA GLU A 203 -20.20 -5.76 1.15
C GLU A 203 -20.66 -4.57 0.30
N ASP A 204 -21.13 -3.48 0.92
CA ASP A 204 -21.52 -2.25 0.22
C ASP A 204 -20.36 -1.70 -0.62
N VAL A 205 -19.15 -1.63 -0.01
CA VAL A 205 -17.95 -1.14 -0.72
C VAL A 205 -17.61 -2.05 -1.90
N GLN A 206 -17.68 -3.37 -1.71
CA GLN A 206 -17.37 -4.34 -2.75
C GLN A 206 -18.43 -4.32 -3.88
N GLU A 207 -19.71 -4.12 -3.56
CA GLU A 207 -20.77 -3.99 -4.55
C GLU A 207 -20.58 -2.74 -5.43
N ILE A 208 -20.15 -1.62 -4.82
CA ILE A 208 -19.90 -0.36 -5.54
C ILE A 208 -18.68 -0.51 -6.46
N LEU A 209 -17.55 -1.00 -5.95
CA LEU A 209 -16.28 -1.04 -6.69
C LEU A 209 -16.15 -2.26 -7.61
N ARG A 210 -16.89 -3.34 -7.36
CA ARG A 210 -16.93 -4.57 -8.16
C ARG A 210 -15.59 -5.24 -8.42
N ILE A 211 -14.67 -5.13 -7.46
CA ILE A 211 -13.35 -5.77 -7.50
C ILE A 211 -13.18 -6.75 -6.33
N PRO A 212 -12.36 -7.80 -6.47
CA PRO A 212 -12.15 -8.79 -5.43
C PRO A 212 -11.57 -8.19 -4.14
N LEU A 213 -12.18 -8.50 -3.00
CA LEU A 213 -11.68 -8.09 -1.68
C LEU A 213 -10.51 -9.00 -1.27
N ILE A 214 -9.33 -8.39 -1.08
CA ILE A 214 -8.14 -9.11 -0.62
C ILE A 214 -8.02 -9.10 0.91
N GLY A 215 -8.60 -8.11 1.58
CA GLY A 215 -8.59 -8.06 3.04
C GLY A 215 -9.19 -6.82 3.66
N ILE A 216 -9.34 -6.91 4.97
CA ILE A 216 -9.85 -5.84 5.83
C ILE A 216 -8.83 -5.57 6.92
N ILE A 217 -8.46 -4.30 7.10
CA ILE A 217 -7.61 -3.83 8.18
C ILE A 217 -8.50 -3.12 9.20
N PRO A 218 -8.54 -3.63 10.46
CA PRO A 218 -9.34 -3.00 11.50
C PRO A 218 -8.80 -1.62 11.89
N GLU A 219 -9.67 -0.77 12.39
CA GLU A 219 -9.28 0.50 13.02
C GLU A 219 -8.48 0.20 14.29
N SER A 220 -7.24 0.71 14.40
CA SER A 220 -6.35 0.41 15.52
C SER A 220 -5.32 1.51 15.75
N GLU A 221 -5.04 1.81 17.01
CA GLU A 221 -3.96 2.71 17.42
C GLU A 221 -2.56 2.13 17.17
N SER A 222 -2.44 0.81 17.01
CA SER A 222 -1.18 0.14 16.73
C SER A 222 -0.53 0.62 15.42
N VAL A 223 -1.34 1.07 14.45
CA VAL A 223 -0.85 1.65 13.18
C VAL A 223 -0.08 2.94 13.44
N LEU A 224 -0.62 3.83 14.28
CA LEU A 224 0.05 5.08 14.62
C LEU A 224 1.31 4.82 15.44
N HIS A 225 1.25 3.88 16.38
CA HIS A 225 2.38 3.50 17.20
C HIS A 225 3.54 2.95 16.35
N ALA A 226 3.27 2.01 15.44
CA ALA A 226 4.24 1.45 14.51
C ALA A 226 4.87 2.52 13.62
N SER A 227 4.04 3.41 13.07
CA SER A 227 4.48 4.52 12.21
C SER A 227 5.44 5.46 12.96
N ASN A 228 5.13 5.82 14.21
CA ASN A 228 5.98 6.66 15.04
C ASN A 228 7.32 5.99 15.41
N GLN A 229 7.37 4.66 15.41
CA GLN A 229 8.59 3.88 15.64
C GLN A 229 9.41 3.64 14.36
N GLY A 230 8.93 4.08 13.19
CA GLY A 230 9.56 3.78 11.92
C GLY A 230 9.65 2.27 11.68
N THR A 231 8.56 1.56 11.96
CA THR A 231 8.48 0.10 11.80
C THR A 231 7.15 -0.24 11.13
N PRO A 232 7.16 -0.94 9.98
CA PRO A 232 5.93 -1.40 9.34
C PRO A 232 5.10 -2.26 10.30
N VAL A 233 3.78 -2.03 10.33
CA VAL A 233 2.90 -2.64 11.34
C VAL A 233 2.87 -4.16 11.30
N VAL A 234 3.20 -4.78 10.17
CA VAL A 234 3.30 -6.24 10.01
C VAL A 234 4.35 -6.88 10.93
N HIS A 235 5.32 -6.10 11.43
CA HIS A 235 6.34 -6.57 12.37
C HIS A 235 5.90 -6.53 13.84
N LEU A 236 4.77 -5.90 14.14
CA LEU A 236 4.27 -5.87 15.53
C LEU A 236 3.79 -7.26 15.95
N ALA A 237 4.27 -7.72 17.09
CA ALA A 237 3.72 -8.90 17.74
C ALA A 237 2.31 -8.60 18.29
N ASP A 238 1.45 -9.61 18.34
CA ASP A 238 0.13 -9.58 18.98
C ASP A 238 -0.77 -8.41 18.54
N SER A 239 -0.68 -8.01 17.25
CA SER A 239 -1.48 -6.95 16.67
C SER A 239 -2.45 -7.52 15.62
N ASP A 240 -3.76 -7.24 15.79
CA ASP A 240 -4.80 -7.60 14.81
C ASP A 240 -4.47 -7.05 13.41
N VAL A 241 -3.90 -5.85 13.34
CA VAL A 241 -3.49 -5.23 12.07
C VAL A 241 -2.32 -5.99 11.45
N SER A 242 -1.34 -6.43 12.26
CA SER A 242 -0.23 -7.27 11.79
C SER A 242 -0.74 -8.57 11.19
N GLU A 243 -1.65 -9.25 11.90
CA GLU A 243 -2.26 -10.51 11.46
C GLU A 243 -3.10 -10.30 10.18
N ALA A 244 -3.84 -9.18 10.09
CA ALA A 244 -4.58 -8.83 8.88
C ALA A 244 -3.68 -8.68 7.66
N TYR A 245 -2.52 -7.99 7.78
CA TYR A 245 -1.56 -7.87 6.68
C TYR A 245 -0.91 -9.22 6.31
N LYS A 246 -0.62 -10.08 7.28
CA LYS A 246 -0.12 -11.44 7.00
C LYS A 246 -1.12 -12.27 6.20
N ASP A 247 -2.42 -12.18 6.53
CA ASP A 247 -3.47 -12.85 5.78
C ASP A 247 -3.62 -12.29 4.35
N ILE A 248 -3.53 -10.96 4.19
CA ILE A 248 -3.56 -10.30 2.88
C ILE A 248 -2.43 -10.80 1.99
N VAL A 249 -1.20 -10.84 2.52
CA VAL A 249 -0.04 -11.37 1.80
C VAL A 249 -0.23 -12.84 1.44
N SER A 250 -0.76 -13.65 2.36
CA SER A 250 -1.05 -15.07 2.10
C SER A 250 -2.06 -15.24 0.96
N ARG A 251 -3.18 -14.48 0.97
CA ARG A 251 -4.19 -14.53 -0.11
C ARG A 251 -3.61 -14.05 -1.44
N PHE A 252 -2.80 -13.00 -1.42
CA PHE A 252 -2.13 -12.49 -2.61
C PHE A 252 -1.19 -13.56 -3.23
N LEU A 253 -0.53 -14.35 -2.41
CA LEU A 253 0.31 -15.47 -2.84
C LEU A 253 -0.50 -16.73 -3.21
N GLY A 254 -1.84 -16.66 -3.18
CA GLY A 254 -2.73 -17.75 -3.60
C GLY A 254 -3.12 -18.74 -2.49
N GLU A 255 -2.80 -18.44 -1.22
CA GLU A 255 -3.24 -19.25 -0.09
C GLU A 255 -4.69 -18.92 0.30
N ASP A 256 -5.48 -19.94 0.59
CA ASP A 256 -6.80 -19.74 1.17
C ASP A 256 -6.68 -19.33 2.64
N ARG A 257 -7.24 -18.17 2.99
CA ARG A 257 -7.27 -17.61 4.34
C ARG A 257 -8.65 -17.03 4.63
N PRO A 258 -9.23 -17.27 5.82
CA PRO A 258 -10.50 -16.69 6.17
C PRO A 258 -10.41 -15.15 6.25
N LEU A 259 -11.48 -14.46 5.87
CA LEU A 259 -11.59 -13.02 6.01
C LEU A 259 -11.87 -12.68 7.47
N ARG A 260 -10.84 -12.27 8.21
CA ARG A 260 -10.96 -11.84 9.61
C ARG A 260 -11.42 -10.38 9.69
N PHE A 261 -11.93 -9.97 10.83
CA PHE A 261 -12.35 -8.59 11.14
C PHE A 261 -13.53 -8.05 10.32
N ALA A 262 -14.23 -8.91 9.59
CA ALA A 262 -15.41 -8.55 8.81
C ALA A 262 -16.64 -8.36 9.70
N GLU A 263 -16.80 -9.20 10.73
CA GLU A 263 -17.99 -9.27 11.59
C GLU A 263 -17.69 -8.72 12.99
N TYR A 264 -18.72 -8.20 13.63
CA TYR A 264 -18.68 -7.82 15.03
C TYR A 264 -18.92 -9.06 15.89
N GLU A 265 -17.88 -9.56 16.54
CA GLU A 265 -18.02 -10.55 17.61
C GLU A 265 -18.71 -9.87 18.81
N LYS A 266 -20.00 -10.11 18.96
CA LYS A 266 -20.72 -9.67 20.18
C LYS A 266 -20.04 -10.32 21.38
N PRO A 267 -19.55 -9.53 22.35
CA PRO A 267 -18.97 -10.10 23.56
C PRO A 267 -19.98 -11.04 24.20
N GLY A 268 -19.59 -12.28 24.39
CA GLY A 268 -20.44 -13.32 24.96
C GLY A 268 -21.03 -12.86 26.30
N LEU A 269 -22.19 -13.40 26.69
CA LEU A 269 -22.92 -13.00 27.88
C LEU A 269 -22.04 -13.01 29.16
N LEU A 270 -21.05 -13.89 29.22
CA LEU A 270 -20.10 -14.02 30.34
C LEU A 270 -19.10 -12.86 30.42
N SER A 271 -18.65 -12.28 29.28
CA SER A 271 -17.75 -11.11 29.28
C SER A 271 -18.48 -9.82 29.68
N ARG A 272 -19.81 -9.74 29.48
CA ARG A 272 -20.65 -8.63 29.95
C ARG A 272 -20.87 -8.66 31.46
N ILE A 273 -20.82 -9.86 32.10
CA ILE A 273 -21.05 -10.04 33.53
C ILE A 273 -19.74 -9.90 34.33
N PHE A 274 -18.60 -10.29 33.76
CA PHE A 274 -17.30 -10.34 34.45
C PHE A 274 -16.26 -9.35 33.97
N GLY A 275 -16.54 -8.56 32.93
CA GLY A 275 -15.62 -7.60 32.28
C GLY A 275 -15.70 -6.16 32.82
N GLY A 276 -16.17 -5.93 34.02
CA GLY A 276 -16.18 -4.63 34.70
C GLY A 276 -14.90 -4.42 35.50
N LYS A 277 -13.87 -3.85 34.89
CA LYS A 277 -12.86 -2.99 35.56
C LYS A 277 -12.25 -2.05 34.58
#